data_3fe6cb02804b0fb6ee90b21af6aa953b
#
_entry.id   3fe6cb02804b0fb6ee90b21af6aa953b
#
_cell.length_a   1.000
_cell.length_b   1.000
_cell.length_c   1.000
_cell.angle_alpha   90.00
_cell.angle_beta   90.00
_cell.angle_gamma   90.00
#
_symmetry.space_group_name_H-M   'P 1'
#
loop_
_entity.id
_entity.type
_entity.pdbx_description
1 polymer ?
#
loop_
_entity_poly.entity_id
_entity_poly.type
_entity_poly.pdbx_seq_one_letter_code
_entity_poly.pdbx_strand_id
1 'polypeptide(L)'
;DRFGFQNSVMVNSGSSANLVMVAALKKYFGWEDGDEIIVCACGFATTIAPIVQNGLKPIFVDITWNDLNWNMDQVEEKISERTRAVFSSPVLGNAYDMDRIVDLCDRNDLKLISDNCDSLGSKYKGDYLTKHAIAASCSFYPAHHLCTIEGGMVSSNIKEVVDLARSFAWWGRGCYCVGQQNLLPNGVCGRRFDKWLEGYDDIVDHKYVFGQMGYNLKPLDLQGAVGSIQLLRFDEIHKLRRRNKKAIH
;
A
#
# COMPACT_ATOMS: atom_id res chain seq x y z
N ASP A 1 -9.95 8.65 -3.49
CA ASP A 1 -10.32 9.56 -4.60
C ASP A 1 -9.29 10.67 -4.83
N ARG A 2 -8.83 11.38 -3.77
CA ARG A 2 -7.96 12.56 -3.92
C ARG A 2 -6.61 12.25 -4.57
N PHE A 3 -6.02 11.10 -4.30
CA PHE A 3 -4.68 10.72 -4.77
C PHE A 3 -4.69 9.62 -5.84
N GLY A 4 -5.82 9.42 -6.52
CA GLY A 4 -5.93 8.55 -7.69
C GLY A 4 -6.42 7.13 -7.43
N PHE A 5 -6.80 6.78 -6.18
CA PHE A 5 -7.36 5.48 -5.85
C PHE A 5 -8.82 5.55 -5.39
N GLN A 6 -9.60 4.55 -5.76
CA GLN A 6 -11.02 4.43 -5.41
C GLN A 6 -11.24 3.68 -4.09
N ASN A 7 -10.36 2.75 -3.74
CA ASN A 7 -10.51 1.92 -2.57
C ASN A 7 -9.30 2.06 -1.65
N SER A 8 -9.55 2.08 -0.34
CA SER A 8 -8.49 2.18 0.67
C SER A 8 -8.89 1.48 1.96
N VAL A 9 -7.88 1.00 2.68
CA VAL A 9 -8.02 0.46 4.04
C VAL A 9 -6.95 1.04 4.94
N MET A 10 -7.37 1.55 6.10
CA MET A 10 -6.46 2.07 7.11
C MET A 10 -5.92 0.94 7.98
N VAL A 11 -4.64 1.05 8.35
CA VAL A 11 -3.91 0.17 9.26
C VAL A 11 -3.14 1.00 10.29
N ASN A 12 -2.49 0.34 11.26
CA ASN A 12 -1.87 1.00 12.40
C ASN A 12 -0.53 1.69 12.10
N SER A 13 0.09 1.45 10.93
CA SER A 13 1.34 2.12 10.53
C SER A 13 1.61 1.98 9.02
N GLY A 14 2.51 2.81 8.47
CA GLY A 14 2.99 2.66 7.08
C GLY A 14 3.71 1.33 6.85
N SER A 15 4.47 0.86 7.83
CA SER A 15 5.14 -0.44 7.78
C SER A 15 4.14 -1.59 7.67
N SER A 16 3.06 -1.53 8.45
CA SER A 16 1.96 -2.50 8.35
C SER A 16 1.23 -2.40 7.01
N ALA A 17 1.10 -1.18 6.45
CA ALA A 17 0.52 -1.00 5.13
C ALA A 17 1.34 -1.71 4.05
N ASN A 18 2.67 -1.56 4.06
CA ASN A 18 3.56 -2.30 3.15
C ASN A 18 3.40 -3.82 3.31
N LEU A 19 3.36 -4.31 4.55
CA LEU A 19 3.26 -5.74 4.83
C LEU A 19 1.98 -6.36 4.25
N VAL A 20 0.82 -5.77 4.56
CA VAL A 20 -0.46 -6.33 4.09
C VAL A 20 -0.73 -6.03 2.61
N MET A 21 -0.14 -4.97 2.05
CA MET A 21 -0.21 -4.68 0.61
C MET A 21 0.51 -5.76 -0.19
N VAL A 22 1.74 -6.10 0.18
CA VAL A 22 2.50 -7.17 -0.50
C VAL A 22 1.82 -8.52 -0.34
N ALA A 23 1.31 -8.85 0.86
CA ALA A 23 0.54 -10.06 1.11
C ALA A 23 -0.72 -10.15 0.24
N ALA A 24 -1.46 -9.05 0.13
CA ALA A 24 -2.68 -8.96 -0.68
C ALA A 24 -2.39 -9.12 -2.17
N LEU A 25 -1.35 -8.45 -2.68
CA LEU A 25 -0.94 -8.54 -4.07
C LEU A 25 -0.46 -9.96 -4.42
N LYS A 26 0.38 -10.56 -3.56
CA LYS A 26 0.82 -11.95 -3.73
C LYS A 26 -0.38 -12.89 -3.85
N LYS A 27 -1.34 -12.77 -2.95
CA LYS A 27 -2.55 -13.61 -2.97
C LYS A 27 -3.42 -13.37 -4.19
N TYR A 28 -3.62 -12.11 -4.56
CA TYR A 28 -4.49 -11.71 -5.66
C TYR A 28 -3.94 -12.17 -7.02
N PHE A 29 -2.65 -11.97 -7.26
CA PHE A 29 -1.99 -12.35 -8.52
C PHE A 29 -1.48 -13.78 -8.55
N GLY A 30 -1.59 -14.53 -7.45
CA GLY A 30 -1.10 -15.91 -7.37
C GLY A 30 0.42 -16.03 -7.43
N TRP A 31 1.16 -15.03 -6.94
CA TRP A 31 2.63 -15.11 -6.89
C TRP A 31 3.07 -16.22 -5.94
N GLU A 32 4.15 -16.90 -6.30
CA GLU A 32 4.69 -18.03 -5.57
C GLU A 32 5.87 -17.64 -4.67
N ASP A 33 6.22 -18.51 -3.75
CA ASP A 33 7.43 -18.34 -2.94
C ASP A 33 8.68 -18.32 -3.83
N GLY A 34 9.54 -17.34 -3.57
CA GLY A 34 10.75 -17.10 -4.36
C GLY A 34 10.53 -16.30 -5.65
N ASP A 35 9.29 -15.88 -5.98
CA ASP A 35 9.08 -14.86 -7.01
C ASP A 35 9.73 -13.54 -6.58
N GLU A 36 10.15 -12.76 -7.56
CA GLU A 36 11.06 -11.64 -7.37
C GLU A 36 10.34 -10.29 -7.43
N ILE A 37 10.72 -9.39 -6.52
CA ILE A 37 10.32 -7.98 -6.55
C ILE A 37 11.58 -7.13 -6.61
N ILE A 38 11.69 -6.28 -7.62
CA ILE A 38 12.79 -5.32 -7.74
C ILE A 38 12.54 -4.17 -6.78
N VAL A 39 13.55 -3.83 -5.98
CA VAL A 39 13.49 -2.79 -4.96
C VAL A 39 14.81 -2.05 -4.86
N CYS A 40 14.78 -0.76 -4.50
CA CYS A 40 15.99 0.03 -4.28
C CYS A 40 16.75 -0.44 -3.04
N ALA A 41 18.07 -0.55 -3.12
CA ALA A 41 18.93 -0.88 -1.99
C ALA A 41 19.01 0.27 -0.95
N CYS A 42 18.85 1.51 -1.41
CA CYS A 42 18.79 2.69 -0.55
C CYS A 42 17.32 3.06 -0.30
N GLY A 43 16.77 2.61 0.81
CA GLY A 43 15.37 2.84 1.16
C GLY A 43 15.08 2.47 2.61
N PHE A 44 13.84 2.57 3.00
CA PHE A 44 13.44 2.23 4.36
C PHE A 44 13.29 0.71 4.51
N ALA A 45 13.69 0.18 5.67
CA ALA A 45 13.70 -1.28 5.91
C ALA A 45 12.34 -1.95 5.69
N THR A 46 11.24 -1.25 6.00
CA THR A 46 9.88 -1.80 5.87
C THR A 46 9.26 -1.66 4.47
N THR A 47 10.00 -1.15 3.49
CA THR A 47 9.70 -1.37 2.06
C THR A 47 10.21 -2.75 1.63
N ILE A 48 11.33 -3.21 2.19
CA ILE A 48 12.02 -4.45 1.82
C ILE A 48 11.50 -5.66 2.63
N ALA A 49 11.40 -5.50 3.96
CA ALA A 49 11.04 -6.59 4.85
C ALA A 49 9.74 -7.34 4.45
N PRO A 50 8.65 -6.68 4.00
CA PRO A 50 7.44 -7.33 3.54
C PRO A 50 7.65 -8.32 2.39
N ILE A 51 8.62 -8.08 1.51
CA ILE A 51 8.94 -8.99 0.40
C ILE A 51 9.39 -10.32 0.98
N VAL A 52 10.38 -10.29 1.89
CA VAL A 52 10.92 -11.49 2.53
C VAL A 52 9.88 -12.16 3.44
N GLN A 53 9.13 -11.38 4.22
CA GLN A 53 8.10 -11.90 5.13
C GLN A 53 6.97 -12.62 4.41
N ASN A 54 6.74 -12.30 3.14
CA ASN A 54 5.75 -12.98 2.29
C ASN A 54 6.38 -14.09 1.42
N GLY A 55 7.61 -14.54 1.70
CA GLY A 55 8.28 -15.61 0.96
C GLY A 55 8.77 -15.20 -0.43
N LEU A 56 8.71 -13.92 -0.77
CA LEU A 56 9.21 -13.37 -2.02
C LEU A 56 10.69 -12.99 -1.89
N LYS A 57 11.35 -12.78 -3.02
CA LYS A 57 12.77 -12.46 -3.08
C LYS A 57 13.00 -11.01 -3.51
N PRO A 58 13.62 -10.15 -2.68
CA PRO A 58 13.99 -8.81 -3.10
C PRO A 58 15.19 -8.87 -4.05
N ILE A 59 15.08 -8.21 -5.18
CA ILE A 59 16.16 -7.98 -6.15
C ILE A 59 16.57 -6.53 -6.04
N PHE A 60 17.78 -6.29 -5.55
CA PHE A 60 18.26 -4.95 -5.25
C PHE A 60 18.84 -4.26 -6.49
N VAL A 61 18.48 -3.00 -6.65
CA VAL A 61 19.11 -2.07 -7.58
C VAL A 61 19.68 -0.89 -6.80
N ASP A 62 20.74 -0.29 -7.33
CA ASP A 62 21.37 0.88 -6.73
C ASP A 62 20.63 2.18 -7.10
N ILE A 63 21.02 3.28 -6.49
CA ILE A 63 20.52 4.62 -6.79
C ILE A 63 21.41 5.33 -7.81
N THR A 64 20.87 6.39 -8.45
CA THR A 64 21.64 7.42 -9.11
C THR A 64 21.89 8.58 -8.15
N TRP A 65 23.10 9.14 -8.16
CA TRP A 65 23.45 10.26 -7.26
C TRP A 65 22.76 11.58 -7.60
N ASN A 66 22.23 11.71 -8.82
CA ASN A 66 21.61 12.95 -9.27
C ASN A 66 20.25 13.20 -8.64
N ASP A 67 19.49 12.16 -8.42
CA ASP A 67 18.10 12.23 -7.93
C ASP A 67 17.80 11.31 -6.74
N LEU A 68 18.76 10.47 -6.35
CA LEU A 68 18.69 9.48 -5.28
C LEU A 68 17.61 8.42 -5.50
N ASN A 69 17.05 8.34 -6.68
CA ASN A 69 16.13 7.27 -7.07
C ASN A 69 16.92 6.09 -7.66
N TRP A 70 16.22 5.01 -7.92
CA TRP A 70 16.81 3.79 -8.47
C TRP A 70 17.47 4.01 -9.86
N ASN A 71 18.52 3.26 -10.08
CA ASN A 71 19.17 3.20 -11.38
C ASN A 71 18.29 2.37 -12.34
N MET A 72 17.65 3.05 -13.27
CA MET A 72 16.71 2.44 -14.22
C MET A 72 17.35 1.42 -15.15
N ASP A 73 18.64 1.56 -15.46
CA ASP A 73 19.36 0.59 -16.29
C ASP A 73 19.52 -0.74 -15.54
N GLN A 74 19.83 -0.66 -14.24
CA GLN A 74 19.87 -1.84 -13.39
C GLN A 74 18.49 -2.47 -13.19
N VAL A 75 17.41 -1.67 -13.13
CA VAL A 75 16.04 -2.24 -13.06
C VAL A 75 15.79 -3.11 -14.28
N GLU A 76 16.06 -2.61 -15.47
CA GLU A 76 15.87 -3.34 -16.73
C GLU A 76 16.75 -4.60 -16.82
N GLU A 77 18.03 -4.48 -16.46
CA GLU A 77 19.00 -5.60 -16.48
C GLU A 77 18.62 -6.75 -15.55
N LYS A 78 17.96 -6.45 -14.41
CA LYS A 78 17.65 -7.44 -13.36
C LYS A 78 16.29 -8.10 -13.51
N ILE A 79 15.53 -7.78 -14.55
CA ILE A 79 14.27 -8.46 -14.83
C ILE A 79 14.56 -9.91 -15.22
N SER A 80 13.86 -10.85 -14.61
CA SER A 80 13.89 -12.28 -14.88
C SER A 80 12.47 -12.83 -15.13
N GLU A 81 12.37 -14.08 -15.55
CA GLU A 81 11.09 -14.78 -15.68
C GLU A 81 10.30 -14.90 -14.35
N ARG A 82 10.99 -14.74 -13.21
CA ARG A 82 10.41 -14.75 -11.87
C ARG A 82 10.04 -13.36 -11.35
N THR A 83 10.43 -12.30 -12.03
CA THR A 83 10.10 -10.94 -11.61
C THR A 83 8.59 -10.69 -11.77
N ARG A 84 7.94 -10.21 -10.72
CA ARG A 84 6.50 -9.93 -10.69
C ARG A 84 6.17 -8.46 -10.54
N ALA A 85 7.03 -7.73 -9.87
CA ALA A 85 6.76 -6.33 -9.58
C ALA A 85 8.05 -5.52 -9.41
N VAL A 86 7.86 -4.22 -9.54
CA VAL A 86 8.83 -3.21 -9.12
C VAL A 86 8.21 -2.43 -7.96
N PHE A 87 8.86 -2.40 -6.80
CA PHE A 87 8.35 -1.73 -5.62
C PHE A 87 9.10 -0.42 -5.39
N SER A 88 8.49 0.66 -5.83
CA SER A 88 9.08 2.00 -5.76
C SER A 88 8.89 2.65 -4.39
N SER A 89 9.90 3.41 -3.97
CA SER A 89 9.81 4.31 -2.82
C SER A 89 10.51 5.62 -3.20
N PRO A 90 9.78 6.61 -3.77
CA PRO A 90 10.38 7.86 -4.23
C PRO A 90 11.04 8.62 -3.08
N VAL A 91 12.35 8.74 -3.10
CA VAL A 91 13.15 9.30 -2.01
C VAL A 91 12.75 10.75 -1.74
N LEU A 92 12.35 11.06 -0.50
CA LEU A 92 11.88 12.38 -0.07
C LEU A 92 10.79 12.98 -0.97
N GLY A 93 10.04 12.14 -1.67
CA GLY A 93 9.00 12.55 -2.61
C GLY A 93 9.54 13.05 -3.96
N ASN A 94 10.83 12.81 -4.26
CA ASN A 94 11.41 13.16 -5.55
C ASN A 94 10.93 12.19 -6.63
N ALA A 95 10.36 12.74 -7.71
CA ALA A 95 9.85 11.93 -8.80
C ALA A 95 11.03 11.32 -9.60
N TYR A 96 10.93 10.04 -9.92
CA TYR A 96 11.78 9.37 -10.90
C TYR A 96 11.13 9.43 -12.28
N ASP A 97 11.83 8.91 -13.30
CA ASP A 97 11.30 8.84 -14.66
C ASP A 97 10.13 7.85 -14.74
N MET A 98 8.92 8.39 -14.50
CA MET A 98 7.68 7.60 -14.49
C MET A 98 7.35 7.03 -15.88
N ASP A 99 7.69 7.73 -16.96
CA ASP A 99 7.39 7.24 -18.31
C ASP A 99 8.20 5.96 -18.59
N ARG A 100 9.48 6.00 -18.23
CA ARG A 100 10.39 4.85 -18.43
C ARG A 100 9.97 3.64 -17.59
N ILE A 101 9.61 3.85 -16.31
CA ILE A 101 9.21 2.71 -15.46
C ILE A 101 7.88 2.11 -15.86
N VAL A 102 6.92 2.94 -16.28
CA VAL A 102 5.62 2.45 -16.77
C VAL A 102 5.81 1.63 -18.04
N ASP A 103 6.53 2.17 -19.03
CA ASP A 103 6.83 1.44 -20.26
C ASP A 103 7.57 0.11 -19.98
N LEU A 104 8.51 0.11 -19.03
CA LEU A 104 9.23 -1.10 -18.63
C LEU A 104 8.30 -2.14 -18.00
N CYS A 105 7.41 -1.70 -17.10
CA CYS A 105 6.43 -2.58 -16.47
C CYS A 105 5.45 -3.17 -17.49
N ASP A 106 4.94 -2.33 -18.40
CA ASP A 106 3.98 -2.75 -19.43
C ASP A 106 4.59 -3.78 -20.39
N ARG A 107 5.82 -3.54 -20.85
CA ARG A 107 6.51 -4.46 -21.76
C ARG A 107 6.83 -5.84 -21.16
N ASN A 108 6.98 -5.91 -19.84
CA ASN A 108 7.38 -7.13 -19.14
C ASN A 108 6.26 -7.71 -18.25
N ASP A 109 5.03 -7.21 -18.36
CA ASP A 109 3.88 -7.57 -17.50
C ASP A 109 4.18 -7.48 -15.99
N LEU A 110 4.99 -6.51 -15.58
CA LEU A 110 5.31 -6.27 -14.19
C LEU A 110 4.28 -5.34 -13.53
N LYS A 111 4.08 -5.51 -12.23
CA LYS A 111 3.19 -4.63 -11.46
C LYS A 111 4.01 -3.54 -10.77
N LEU A 112 3.67 -2.27 -11.04
CA LEU A 112 4.26 -1.15 -10.32
C LEU A 112 3.56 -0.98 -8.97
N ILE A 113 4.31 -1.11 -7.87
CA ILE A 113 3.85 -0.92 -6.49
C ILE A 113 4.54 0.33 -5.94
N SER A 114 3.84 1.14 -5.18
CA SER A 114 4.41 2.37 -4.61
C SER A 114 4.35 2.38 -3.08
N ASP A 115 5.51 2.46 -2.45
CA ASP A 115 5.61 2.97 -1.08
C ASP A 115 5.57 4.50 -1.14
N ASN A 116 4.43 5.06 -0.82
CA ASN A 116 4.15 6.48 -0.95
C ASN A 116 4.28 7.24 0.39
N CYS A 117 4.98 6.65 1.36
CA CYS A 117 5.13 7.25 2.69
C CYS A 117 5.81 8.63 2.63
N ASP A 118 6.86 8.77 1.81
CA ASP A 118 7.59 10.02 1.63
C ASP A 118 7.08 10.88 0.47
N SER A 119 6.14 10.39 -0.33
CA SER A 119 5.77 11.01 -1.61
C SER A 119 4.29 11.36 -1.77
N LEU A 120 3.51 11.36 -0.67
CA LEU A 120 2.09 11.69 -0.73
C LEU A 120 1.88 13.09 -1.31
N GLY A 121 1.21 13.15 -2.46
CA GLY A 121 0.96 14.39 -3.19
C GLY A 121 2.07 14.82 -4.15
N SER A 122 3.17 14.08 -4.25
CA SER A 122 4.20 14.30 -5.27
C SER A 122 3.66 14.03 -6.67
N LYS A 123 4.15 14.80 -7.64
CA LYS A 123 3.64 14.78 -9.01
C LYS A 123 4.78 14.67 -10.02
N TYR A 124 4.51 13.95 -11.10
CA TYR A 124 5.30 13.89 -12.31
C TYR A 124 4.46 14.38 -13.49
N LYS A 125 4.93 15.37 -14.23
CA LYS A 125 4.20 16.01 -15.36
C LYS A 125 2.75 16.40 -15.07
N GLY A 126 2.45 16.75 -13.80
CA GLY A 126 1.13 17.18 -13.36
C GLY A 126 0.27 16.07 -12.73
N ASP A 127 0.55 14.82 -12.94
CA ASP A 127 -0.12 13.67 -12.35
C ASP A 127 0.54 13.21 -11.04
N TYR A 128 -0.25 12.64 -10.13
CA TYR A 128 0.31 12.02 -8.92
C TYR A 128 1.18 10.81 -9.28
N LEU A 129 2.28 10.60 -8.55
CA LEU A 129 3.19 9.45 -8.77
C LEU A 129 2.47 8.10 -8.65
N THR A 130 1.42 8.06 -7.84
CA THR A 130 0.60 6.86 -7.61
C THR A 130 -0.36 6.51 -8.76
N LYS A 131 -0.51 7.39 -9.76
CA LYS A 131 -1.48 7.20 -10.85
C LYS A 131 -1.32 5.88 -11.60
N HIS A 132 -0.07 5.43 -11.78
CA HIS A 132 0.26 4.22 -12.53
C HIS A 132 0.54 3.00 -11.65
N ALA A 133 0.54 3.19 -10.32
CA ALA A 133 0.75 2.08 -9.40
C ALA A 133 -0.53 1.23 -9.27
N ILE A 134 -0.36 -0.09 -9.25
CA ILE A 134 -1.47 -1.04 -9.02
C ILE A 134 -2.00 -0.94 -7.58
N ALA A 135 -1.10 -0.66 -6.65
CA ALA A 135 -1.40 -0.38 -5.25
C ALA A 135 -0.33 0.55 -4.66
N ALA A 136 -0.72 1.31 -3.66
CA ALA A 136 0.20 2.16 -2.91
C ALA A 136 -0.06 2.08 -1.41
N SER A 137 1.03 2.13 -0.64
CA SER A 137 0.99 2.37 0.80
C SER A 137 1.15 3.85 1.12
N CYS A 138 0.77 4.24 2.32
CA CYS A 138 1.05 5.55 2.87
C CYS A 138 1.23 5.44 4.37
N SER A 139 2.07 6.29 4.95
CA SER A 139 2.25 6.41 6.40
C SER A 139 1.70 7.74 6.91
N PHE A 140 1.11 7.69 8.08
CA PHE A 140 0.61 8.85 8.82
C PHE A 140 1.41 9.10 10.11
N TYR A 141 2.65 8.59 10.15
CA TYR A 141 3.62 8.92 11.18
C TYR A 141 3.90 10.45 11.20
N PRO A 142 4.21 11.08 12.35
CA PRO A 142 4.35 12.53 12.48
C PRO A 142 5.29 13.22 11.49
N ALA A 143 6.33 12.54 11.02
CA ALA A 143 7.28 13.14 10.07
C ALA A 143 6.73 13.26 8.64
N HIS A 144 5.68 12.52 8.30
CA HIS A 144 5.12 12.50 6.95
C HIS A 144 4.15 13.67 6.67
N HIS A 145 3.43 13.59 5.55
CA HIS A 145 2.62 14.69 5.02
C HIS A 145 1.30 14.91 5.79
N LEU A 146 0.72 13.82 6.28
CA LEU A 146 -0.44 13.79 7.15
C LEU A 146 -0.06 13.02 8.41
N CYS A 147 -0.54 13.46 9.56
CA CYS A 147 -0.23 12.84 10.84
C CYS A 147 -1.51 12.37 11.53
N THR A 148 -1.54 11.11 11.95
CA THR A 148 -2.59 10.54 12.79
C THR A 148 -2.05 9.99 14.11
N ILE A 149 -0.94 10.57 14.60
CA ILE A 149 -0.10 10.11 15.71
C ILE A 149 0.70 8.88 15.24
N GLU A 150 0.02 7.81 14.89
CA GLU A 150 0.46 6.65 14.14
C GLU A 150 -0.63 6.27 13.15
N GLY A 151 -0.27 5.57 12.07
CA GLY A 151 -1.25 5.09 11.08
C GLY A 151 -0.61 4.82 9.73
N GLY A 152 -1.33 4.07 8.93
CA GLY A 152 -0.99 3.80 7.54
C GLY A 152 -2.22 3.49 6.72
N MET A 153 -2.05 3.41 5.41
CA MET A 153 -3.12 3.11 4.49
C MET A 153 -2.62 2.29 3.30
N VAL A 154 -3.39 1.32 2.89
CA VAL A 154 -3.25 0.64 1.60
C VAL A 154 -4.34 1.14 0.68
N SER A 155 -3.97 1.52 -0.54
CA SER A 155 -4.89 2.01 -1.57
C SER A 155 -4.68 1.27 -2.88
N SER A 156 -5.78 0.97 -3.58
CA SER A 156 -5.76 0.34 -4.91
C SER A 156 -7.07 0.64 -5.65
N ASN A 157 -7.03 0.57 -6.98
CA ASN A 157 -8.25 0.58 -7.80
C ASN A 157 -8.86 -0.81 -7.92
N ILE A 158 -8.13 -1.86 -7.55
CA ILE A 158 -8.63 -3.22 -7.46
C ILE A 158 -9.21 -3.41 -6.05
N LYS A 159 -10.54 -3.51 -5.99
CA LYS A 159 -11.26 -3.64 -4.71
C LYS A 159 -10.83 -4.89 -3.93
N GLU A 160 -10.63 -6.00 -4.62
CA GLU A 160 -10.23 -7.28 -4.05
C GLU A 160 -8.87 -7.21 -3.34
N VAL A 161 -7.92 -6.43 -3.87
CA VAL A 161 -6.62 -6.19 -3.22
C VAL A 161 -6.81 -5.48 -1.89
N VAL A 162 -7.70 -4.47 -1.84
CA VAL A 162 -7.99 -3.74 -0.59
C VAL A 162 -8.76 -4.62 0.41
N ASP A 163 -9.68 -5.45 -0.07
CA ASP A 163 -10.41 -6.39 0.78
C ASP A 163 -9.49 -7.47 1.37
N LEU A 164 -8.55 -7.99 0.59
CA LEU A 164 -7.50 -8.90 1.07
C LEU A 164 -6.58 -8.20 2.08
N ALA A 165 -6.13 -6.98 1.81
CA ALA A 165 -5.33 -6.21 2.76
C ALA A 165 -6.07 -5.99 4.10
N ARG A 166 -7.39 -5.72 4.04
CA ARG A 166 -8.25 -5.65 5.22
C ARG A 166 -8.34 -6.98 5.94
N SER A 167 -8.52 -8.08 5.21
CA SER A 167 -8.51 -9.43 5.78
C SER A 167 -7.22 -9.70 6.54
N PHE A 168 -6.07 -9.50 5.90
CA PHE A 168 -4.75 -9.69 6.54
C PHE A 168 -4.57 -8.82 7.79
N ALA A 169 -4.98 -7.55 7.75
CA ALA A 169 -4.88 -6.64 8.89
C ALA A 169 -5.82 -7.01 10.06
N TRP A 170 -6.85 -7.82 9.82
CA TRP A 170 -7.89 -8.21 10.76
C TRP A 170 -7.91 -9.74 10.95
N TRP A 171 -6.80 -10.31 11.34
CA TRP A 171 -6.58 -11.73 11.66
C TRP A 171 -6.80 -12.71 10.49
N GLY A 172 -6.92 -12.23 9.27
CA GLY A 172 -7.19 -13.09 8.12
C GLY A 172 -8.66 -13.52 7.99
N ARG A 173 -9.59 -12.75 8.56
CA ARG A 173 -11.02 -13.06 8.44
C ARG A 173 -11.48 -13.12 6.99
N GLY A 174 -12.31 -14.10 6.66
CA GLY A 174 -12.97 -14.19 5.36
C GLY A 174 -14.07 -13.15 5.15
N CYS A 175 -14.51 -12.45 6.20
CA CYS A 175 -15.49 -11.38 6.14
C CYS A 175 -14.82 -10.03 5.91
N TYR A 176 -15.13 -9.36 4.80
CA TYR A 176 -14.56 -8.07 4.41
C TYR A 176 -15.31 -6.84 4.94
N CYS A 177 -16.43 -7.02 5.62
CA CYS A 177 -17.22 -5.91 6.19
C CYS A 177 -16.67 -5.38 7.52
N VAL A 178 -15.54 -5.89 7.98
CA VAL A 178 -14.92 -5.47 9.24
C VAL A 178 -14.59 -3.99 9.20
N GLY A 179 -15.01 -3.26 10.23
CA GLY A 179 -14.88 -1.80 10.29
C GLY A 179 -16.07 -1.04 9.69
N GLN A 180 -16.88 -1.68 8.85
CA GLN A 180 -18.13 -1.08 8.36
C GLN A 180 -19.32 -1.33 9.28
N GLN A 181 -19.20 -2.25 10.22
CA GLN A 181 -20.29 -2.63 11.12
C GLN A 181 -20.79 -1.48 11.99
N ASN A 182 -19.90 -0.59 12.39
CA ASN A 182 -20.27 0.60 13.18
C ASN A 182 -21.07 1.62 12.35
N LEU A 183 -21.09 1.49 11.04
CA LEU A 183 -21.86 2.32 10.11
C LEU A 183 -23.24 1.72 9.81
N LEU A 184 -23.53 0.49 10.25
CA LEU A 184 -24.84 -0.12 10.09
C LEU A 184 -25.83 0.51 11.07
N PRO A 185 -27.08 0.77 10.64
CA PRO A 185 -28.08 1.46 11.46
C PRO A 185 -28.27 0.88 12.87
N ASN A 186 -28.06 -0.43 13.03
CA ASN A 186 -28.23 -1.14 14.30
C ASN A 186 -26.93 -1.67 14.90
N GLY A 187 -25.76 -1.31 14.34
CA GLY A 187 -24.46 -1.85 14.75
C GLY A 187 -24.31 -3.38 14.63
N VAL A 188 -25.27 -4.05 13.96
CA VAL A 188 -25.35 -5.51 13.85
C VAL A 188 -25.30 -5.92 12.39
N CYS A 189 -24.42 -6.89 12.07
CA CYS A 189 -24.39 -7.51 10.75
C CYS A 189 -25.58 -8.47 10.59
N GLY A 190 -26.54 -8.12 9.71
CA GLY A 190 -27.72 -8.93 9.42
C GLY A 190 -27.40 -10.26 8.69
N ARG A 191 -26.19 -10.45 8.21
CA ARG A 191 -25.75 -11.63 7.45
C ARG A 191 -24.75 -12.51 8.20
N ARG A 192 -24.58 -12.30 9.49
CA ARG A 192 -23.55 -12.97 10.30
C ARG A 192 -23.67 -14.50 10.30
N PHE A 193 -24.86 -15.01 10.17
CA PHE A 193 -25.19 -16.44 10.24
C PHE A 193 -25.76 -16.98 8.92
N ASP A 194 -25.61 -16.26 7.82
CA ASP A 194 -25.99 -16.75 6.51
C ASP A 194 -25.10 -17.94 6.12
N LYS A 195 -25.69 -18.92 5.39
CA LYS A 195 -24.94 -20.04 4.79
C LYS A 195 -24.12 -19.52 3.61
N TRP A 196 -22.90 -19.13 3.83
CA TRP A 196 -22.05 -18.55 2.78
C TRP A 196 -20.73 -19.32 2.56
N LEU A 197 -20.49 -20.38 3.34
CA LEU A 197 -19.39 -21.31 3.06
C LEU A 197 -19.85 -22.36 2.07
N GLU A 198 -19.28 -22.33 0.87
CA GLU A 198 -19.55 -23.32 -0.16
C GLU A 198 -19.14 -24.73 0.33
N GLY A 199 -20.06 -25.70 0.13
CA GLY A 199 -19.81 -27.09 0.54
C GLY A 199 -19.95 -27.36 2.03
N TYR A 200 -20.47 -26.43 2.83
CA TYR A 200 -20.74 -26.61 4.25
C TYR A 200 -22.21 -26.34 4.59
N ASP A 201 -22.91 -27.34 5.12
CA ASP A 201 -24.36 -27.28 5.34
C ASP A 201 -24.79 -26.62 6.64
N ASP A 202 -23.92 -26.58 7.63
CA ASP A 202 -24.23 -25.98 8.94
C ASP A 202 -24.08 -24.45 8.94
N ILE A 203 -24.79 -23.81 9.85
CA ILE A 203 -24.68 -22.37 10.08
C ILE A 203 -23.40 -22.08 10.86
N VAL A 204 -22.51 -21.29 10.25
CA VAL A 204 -21.25 -20.86 10.85
C VAL A 204 -21.29 -19.35 11.07
N ASP A 205 -20.85 -18.90 12.25
CA ASP A 205 -20.61 -17.50 12.51
C ASP A 205 -19.42 -17.02 11.66
N HIS A 206 -19.68 -16.26 10.60
CA HIS A 206 -18.66 -15.83 9.65
C HIS A 206 -17.53 -15.01 10.29
N LYS A 207 -17.73 -14.45 11.49
CA LYS A 207 -16.66 -13.78 12.23
C LYS A 207 -15.51 -14.71 12.63
N TYR A 208 -15.76 -16.00 12.69
CA TYR A 208 -14.78 -17.02 13.07
C TYR A 208 -14.29 -17.85 11.88
N VAL A 209 -14.57 -17.40 10.65
CA VAL A 209 -14.00 -18.00 9.45
C VAL A 209 -12.78 -17.18 9.02
N PHE A 210 -11.62 -17.83 8.99
CA PHE A 210 -10.36 -17.22 8.64
C PHE A 210 -9.88 -17.82 7.32
N GLY A 211 -9.84 -16.99 6.28
CA GLY A 211 -9.41 -17.39 4.94
C GLY A 211 -7.91 -17.15 4.69
N GLN A 212 -7.24 -16.41 5.58
CA GLN A 212 -5.83 -16.06 5.48
C GLN A 212 -5.17 -16.20 6.85
N MET A 213 -3.84 -16.38 6.86
CA MET A 213 -3.03 -16.20 8.06
C MET A 213 -2.70 -14.71 8.21
N GLY A 214 -3.53 -14.03 9.00
CA GLY A 214 -3.44 -12.58 9.12
C GLY A 214 -2.89 -12.09 10.45
N TYR A 215 -2.88 -10.77 10.59
CA TYR A 215 -2.28 -10.03 11.71
C TYR A 215 -3.35 -9.23 12.46
N ASN A 216 -2.98 -8.64 13.58
CA ASN A 216 -3.78 -7.61 14.24
C ASN A 216 -3.13 -6.23 14.01
N LEU A 217 -3.46 -5.59 12.89
CA LEU A 217 -2.88 -4.32 12.46
C LEU A 217 -3.94 -3.21 12.31
N LYS A 218 -5.01 -3.34 13.09
CA LYS A 218 -6.12 -2.38 13.05
C LYS A 218 -5.69 -0.99 13.50
N PRO A 219 -6.18 0.07 12.85
CA PRO A 219 -6.08 1.41 13.40
C PRO A 219 -7.02 1.59 14.58
N LEU A 220 -6.84 2.66 15.36
CA LEU A 220 -7.82 3.17 16.32
C LEU A 220 -8.74 4.16 15.60
N ASP A 221 -10.02 4.22 16.03
CA ASP A 221 -11.00 5.18 15.50
C ASP A 221 -10.53 6.63 15.69
N LEU A 222 -9.82 6.90 16.80
CA LEU A 222 -9.19 8.21 17.05
C LEU A 222 -8.22 8.61 15.93
N GLN A 223 -7.41 7.69 15.43
CA GLN A 223 -6.48 7.94 14.32
C GLN A 223 -7.24 8.32 13.04
N GLY A 224 -8.34 7.64 12.75
CA GLY A 224 -9.23 7.97 11.63
C GLY A 224 -9.86 9.35 11.76
N ALA A 225 -10.31 9.74 12.94
CA ALA A 225 -10.88 11.06 13.22
C ALA A 225 -9.85 12.18 13.01
N VAL A 226 -8.64 12.02 13.56
CA VAL A 226 -7.53 12.97 13.35
C VAL A 226 -7.16 13.06 11.87
N GLY A 227 -7.05 11.92 11.18
CA GLY A 227 -6.71 11.84 9.76
C GLY A 227 -7.69 12.57 8.87
N SER A 228 -8.98 12.48 9.17
CA SER A 228 -10.03 13.19 8.43
C SER A 228 -9.86 14.70 8.49
N ILE A 229 -9.53 15.25 9.65
CA ILE A 229 -9.25 16.68 9.83
C ILE A 229 -7.91 17.07 9.15
N GLN A 230 -6.87 16.24 9.28
CA GLN A 230 -5.59 16.48 8.60
C GLN A 230 -5.76 16.52 7.08
N LEU A 231 -6.58 15.64 6.51
CA LEU A 231 -6.85 15.59 5.07
C LEU A 231 -7.52 16.87 4.55
N LEU A 232 -8.42 17.48 5.33
CA LEU A 232 -9.02 18.77 4.98
C LEU A 232 -7.98 19.89 4.92
N ARG A 233 -6.92 19.79 5.71
CA ARG A 233 -5.83 20.77 5.77
C ARG A 233 -4.65 20.46 4.85
N PHE A 234 -4.72 19.40 4.06
CA PHE A 234 -3.61 18.93 3.25
C PHE A 234 -3.00 20.01 2.34
N ASP A 235 -3.83 20.80 1.66
CA ASP A 235 -3.33 21.84 0.74
C ASP A 235 -2.59 22.96 1.47
N GLU A 236 -3.07 23.34 2.65
CA GLU A 236 -2.40 24.31 3.52
C GLU A 236 -1.03 23.78 3.96
N ILE A 237 -0.99 22.54 4.49
CA ILE A 237 0.23 21.88 4.95
C ILE A 237 1.22 21.76 3.78
N HIS A 238 0.78 21.30 2.62
CA HIS A 238 1.61 21.15 1.43
C HIS A 238 2.20 22.50 0.96
N LYS A 239 1.40 23.55 0.95
CA LYS A 239 1.87 24.92 0.62
C LYS A 239 2.95 25.40 1.60
N LEU A 240 2.77 25.17 2.90
CA LEU A 240 3.75 25.53 3.91
C LEU A 240 5.06 24.77 3.74
N ARG A 241 5.01 23.46 3.52
CA ARG A 241 6.20 22.61 3.29
C ARG A 241 6.97 23.08 2.06
N ARG A 242 6.30 23.37 0.94
CA ARG A 242 6.93 23.91 -0.27
C ARG A 242 7.55 25.29 -0.06
N ARG A 243 6.89 26.17 0.71
CA ARG A 243 7.45 27.48 1.09
C ARG A 243 8.74 27.30 1.90
N ASN A 244 8.71 26.43 2.91
CA ASN A 244 9.85 26.17 3.78
C ASN A 244 11.04 25.56 3.00
N LYS A 245 10.78 24.64 2.08
CA LYS A 245 11.81 24.10 1.18
C LYS A 245 12.53 25.22 0.43
N LYS A 246 11.77 26.19 -0.15
CA LYS A 246 12.36 27.34 -0.89
C LYS A 246 13.17 28.30 0.00
N ALA A 247 12.89 28.33 1.30
CA ALA A 247 13.62 29.21 2.23
C ALA A 247 14.92 28.57 2.75
N ILE A 248 15.08 27.24 2.60
CA ILE A 248 16.30 26.51 2.99
C ILE A 248 17.30 26.46 1.83
N HIS A 249 16.84 26.52 0.60
CA HIS A 249 17.63 26.59 -0.64
C HIS A 249 17.82 28.04 -1.06
#